data_a0f93cb99228b763e90fac7c029c93de
#
_entry.id   a0f93cb99228b763e90fac7c029c93de
#
_cell.length_a   1.000
_cell.length_b   1.000
_cell.length_c   1.000
_cell.angle_alpha   90.00
_cell.angle_beta   90.00
_cell.angle_gamma   90.00
#
_symmetry.space_group_name_H-M   'P 1'
#
loop_
_entity.id
_entity.type
_entity.pdbx_description
1 polymer ?
#
loop_
_entity_poly.entity_id
_entity_poly.type
_entity_poly.pdbx_seq_one_letter_code
_entity_poly.pdbx_strand_id
1 'polypeptide(L)'
;MGRKDGENLNSNTMKSRDFNETINGVASTASTECTNQQQWTKYHSKQGHGFAAEDANALWDKMHGKRVDKVGMDNSKNGADRIVNGVEIQTKYCANATKSVDAAFENGQFRYSGMKLEVPKDQYEEAIRIMRERIGQGKVPGVTDPNMAEQIIVKGHYTYDEAVRIAKAGNMDSIKFDIKTQAVACTFACGLSFAVSYCAAKSKGMSHTDALKFAAKQAAKSGGSTLITGVAAQQLLRTHVGRNFAAIATKAVKPIVCSAMNTEVGKNVLTKTASVIAGKQVAGVAATNVITKALRTNAVVNTVVFVGTSIPDTVRLCCGKITGREYAENTASNAAGVGGGWAGASAGAVIGSAVFPGVGTIVGGIIGGIGGGIGASLGVKKMFSFFK
;
A
#
# COMPACT_ATOMS: atom_id res chain seq x y z
N MET A 1 -27.27 -33.82 -31.00
CA MET A 1 -26.71 -34.03 -29.64
C MET A 1 -25.40 -33.29 -29.56
N GLY A 2 -25.38 -31.94 -29.45
CA GLY A 2 -24.17 -31.14 -29.58
C GLY A 2 -24.39 -29.66 -29.26
N ARG A 3 -25.00 -29.33 -28.12
CA ARG A 3 -25.12 -27.91 -27.68
C ARG A 3 -25.12 -27.66 -26.17
N LYS A 4 -24.90 -28.68 -25.36
CA LYS A 4 -24.89 -28.52 -23.88
C LYS A 4 -23.51 -28.30 -23.26
N ASP A 5 -22.41 -28.58 -23.95
CA ASP A 5 -21.07 -28.47 -23.39
C ASP A 5 -20.49 -27.04 -23.45
N GLY A 6 -21.00 -26.18 -24.35
CA GLY A 6 -20.56 -24.80 -24.51
C GLY A 6 -21.07 -23.84 -23.42
N GLU A 7 -22.27 -24.07 -22.92
CA GLU A 7 -22.87 -23.19 -21.87
C GLU A 7 -22.28 -23.43 -20.49
N ASN A 8 -21.89 -24.67 -20.18
CA ASN A 8 -21.27 -25.01 -18.88
C ASN A 8 -19.83 -24.51 -18.76
N LEU A 9 -19.06 -24.45 -19.84
CA LEU A 9 -17.70 -23.88 -19.83
C LEU A 9 -17.74 -22.36 -19.62
N ASN A 10 -18.71 -21.66 -20.22
CA ASN A 10 -18.82 -20.20 -20.10
C ASN A 10 -19.25 -19.75 -18.68
N SER A 11 -20.18 -20.47 -18.05
CA SER A 11 -20.60 -20.15 -16.68
C SER A 11 -19.51 -20.37 -15.62
N ASN A 12 -18.68 -21.40 -15.79
CA ASN A 12 -17.56 -21.72 -14.88
C ASN A 12 -16.36 -20.77 -15.08
N THR A 13 -16.08 -20.33 -16.29
CA THR A 13 -15.02 -19.35 -16.58
C THR A 13 -15.38 -17.96 -16.03
N MET A 14 -16.66 -17.59 -16.10
CA MET A 14 -17.19 -16.32 -15.61
C MET A 14 -17.16 -16.25 -14.07
N LYS A 15 -17.53 -17.32 -13.36
CA LYS A 15 -17.46 -17.40 -11.89
C LYS A 15 -16.03 -17.35 -11.34
N SER A 16 -15.08 -17.95 -12.07
CA SER A 16 -13.64 -17.92 -11.73
C SER A 16 -13.04 -16.52 -11.88
N ARG A 17 -13.52 -15.74 -12.84
CA ARG A 17 -13.04 -14.37 -13.11
C ARG A 17 -13.50 -13.40 -12.04
N ASP A 18 -14.81 -13.39 -11.71
CA ASP A 18 -15.34 -12.51 -10.66
C ASP A 18 -14.66 -12.74 -9.32
N PHE A 19 -14.34 -14.00 -9.03
CA PHE A 19 -13.60 -14.37 -7.85
C PHE A 19 -12.19 -13.75 -7.83
N ASN A 20 -11.44 -13.82 -8.96
CA ASN A 20 -10.10 -13.22 -9.04
C ASN A 20 -10.12 -11.70 -8.92
N GLU A 21 -11.12 -11.04 -9.50
CA GLU A 21 -11.29 -9.58 -9.41
C GLU A 21 -11.55 -9.14 -7.96
N THR A 22 -12.39 -9.88 -7.23
CA THR A 22 -12.64 -9.65 -5.80
C THR A 22 -11.38 -9.82 -4.96
N ILE A 23 -10.62 -10.90 -5.19
CA ILE A 23 -9.36 -11.15 -4.48
C ILE A 23 -8.35 -10.03 -4.76
N ASN A 24 -8.24 -9.58 -6.02
CA ASN A 24 -7.34 -8.47 -6.36
C ASN A 24 -7.74 -7.17 -5.65
N GLY A 25 -9.03 -6.87 -5.54
CA GLY A 25 -9.53 -5.71 -4.79
C GLY A 25 -9.14 -5.78 -3.30
N VAL A 26 -9.36 -6.93 -2.65
CA VAL A 26 -9.00 -7.15 -1.24
C VAL A 26 -7.49 -7.11 -1.04
N ALA A 27 -6.73 -7.76 -1.91
CA ALA A 27 -5.28 -7.79 -1.82
C ALA A 27 -4.65 -6.41 -2.02
N SER A 28 -5.18 -5.57 -2.93
CA SER A 28 -4.71 -4.21 -3.12
C SER A 28 -4.96 -3.33 -1.90
N THR A 29 -6.11 -3.49 -1.23
CA THR A 29 -6.43 -2.78 0.01
C THR A 29 -5.48 -3.18 1.14
N ALA A 30 -5.31 -4.49 1.36
CA ALA A 30 -4.39 -5.00 2.37
C ALA A 30 -2.93 -4.57 2.10
N SER A 31 -2.51 -4.57 0.83
CA SER A 31 -1.19 -4.07 0.40
C SER A 31 -0.97 -2.62 0.80
N THR A 32 -1.97 -1.76 0.57
CA THR A 32 -1.89 -0.34 0.91
C THR A 32 -1.69 -0.13 2.41
N GLU A 33 -2.36 -0.91 3.22
CA GLU A 33 -2.22 -0.86 4.67
C GLU A 33 -0.87 -1.41 5.14
N CYS A 34 -0.43 -2.55 4.58
CA CYS A 34 0.82 -3.19 4.98
C CYS A 34 2.08 -2.43 4.54
N THR A 35 2.06 -1.79 3.38
CA THR A 35 3.24 -1.15 2.78
C THR A 35 3.32 0.34 3.04
N ASN A 36 2.31 0.93 3.68
CA ASN A 36 2.25 2.36 3.98
C ASN A 36 2.43 3.26 2.74
N GLN A 37 1.74 2.89 1.67
CA GLN A 37 1.79 3.53 0.34
C GLN A 37 1.39 5.01 0.34
N GLN A 38 0.92 5.54 1.46
CA GLN A 38 0.50 6.93 1.63
C GLN A 38 1.63 7.93 1.34
N GLN A 39 2.89 7.50 1.42
CA GLN A 39 4.03 8.37 1.17
C GLN A 39 4.40 8.50 -0.31
N TRP A 40 3.98 7.61 -1.19
CA TRP A 40 4.42 7.63 -2.60
C TRP A 40 4.05 8.88 -3.38
N THR A 41 2.94 9.51 -3.04
CA THR A 41 2.59 10.82 -3.59
C THR A 41 3.56 11.93 -3.14
N LYS A 42 4.30 11.71 -2.04
CA LYS A 42 5.31 12.65 -1.53
C LYS A 42 6.64 12.54 -2.28
N TYR A 43 6.92 11.42 -2.97
CA TYR A 43 8.15 11.23 -3.74
C TYR A 43 8.33 12.28 -4.85
N HIS A 44 7.26 12.93 -5.28
CA HIS A 44 7.29 14.05 -6.22
C HIS A 44 7.65 15.41 -5.64
N SER A 45 7.69 15.54 -4.31
CA SER A 45 8.12 16.80 -3.68
C SER A 45 9.61 17.06 -3.94
N LYS A 46 10.06 18.30 -3.71
CA LYS A 46 11.49 18.63 -3.76
C LYS A 46 12.34 17.74 -2.84
N GLN A 47 11.76 17.21 -1.77
CA GLN A 47 12.36 16.30 -0.81
C GLN A 47 11.92 14.84 -1.01
N GLY A 48 11.38 14.49 -2.17
CA GLY A 48 10.83 13.17 -2.46
C GLY A 48 11.82 12.02 -2.22
N HIS A 49 13.10 12.24 -2.48
CA HIS A 49 14.17 11.29 -2.22
C HIS A 49 14.36 10.99 -0.71
N GLY A 50 14.10 11.95 0.18
CA GLY A 50 14.12 11.74 1.62
C GLY A 50 13.05 10.71 2.04
N PHE A 51 11.81 10.91 1.59
CA PHE A 51 10.72 9.95 1.85
C PHE A 51 10.99 8.56 1.23
N ALA A 52 11.59 8.53 0.03
CA ALA A 52 11.98 7.27 -0.61
C ALA A 52 13.08 6.55 0.20
N ALA A 53 14.04 7.29 0.76
CA ALA A 53 15.07 6.75 1.63
C ALA A 53 14.48 6.18 2.93
N GLU A 54 13.59 6.92 3.60
CA GLU A 54 12.89 6.45 4.80
C GLU A 54 12.16 5.12 4.53
N ASP A 55 11.39 5.05 3.44
CA ASP A 55 10.64 3.85 3.07
C ASP A 55 11.53 2.69 2.68
N ALA A 56 12.61 2.95 1.91
CA ALA A 56 13.54 1.92 1.45
C ALA A 56 14.35 1.32 2.62
N ASN A 57 14.85 2.16 3.52
CA ASN A 57 15.58 1.70 4.71
C ASN A 57 14.66 0.93 5.66
N ALA A 58 13.42 1.41 5.88
CA ALA A 58 12.44 0.71 6.69
C ALA A 58 12.07 -0.67 6.10
N LEU A 59 11.92 -0.76 4.79
CA LEU A 59 11.66 -2.03 4.10
C LEU A 59 12.84 -2.98 4.23
N TRP A 60 14.07 -2.48 4.05
CA TRP A 60 15.27 -3.29 4.20
C TRP A 60 15.38 -3.86 5.60
N ASP A 61 15.20 -3.03 6.64
CA ASP A 61 15.22 -3.46 8.03
C ASP A 61 14.18 -4.56 8.32
N LYS A 62 12.93 -4.39 7.83
CA LYS A 62 11.88 -5.41 7.94
C LYS A 62 12.24 -6.73 7.25
N MET A 63 12.80 -6.67 6.04
CA MET A 63 13.20 -7.87 5.28
C MET A 63 14.34 -8.64 5.96
N HIS A 64 15.12 -7.97 6.82
CA HIS A 64 16.20 -8.57 7.62
C HIS A 64 15.74 -8.88 9.06
N GLY A 65 14.44 -9.01 9.29
CA GLY A 65 13.87 -9.49 10.56
C GLY A 65 13.85 -8.48 11.69
N LYS A 66 14.13 -7.20 11.44
CA LYS A 66 14.05 -6.17 12.47
C LYS A 66 12.59 -5.73 12.67
N ARG A 67 12.24 -5.43 13.92
CA ARG A 67 10.96 -4.78 14.22
C ARG A 67 11.06 -3.30 13.84
N VAL A 68 10.18 -2.85 12.96
CA VAL A 68 10.16 -1.47 12.45
C VAL A 68 8.77 -0.88 12.60
N ASP A 69 8.68 0.18 13.41
CA ASP A 69 7.48 0.98 13.60
C ASP A 69 7.70 2.36 12.95
N LYS A 70 6.90 2.72 11.94
CA LYS A 70 6.94 4.05 11.30
C LYS A 70 6.11 5.03 12.12
N VAL A 71 6.74 6.11 12.60
CA VAL A 71 6.12 7.09 13.50
C VAL A 71 6.05 8.51 12.94
N GLY A 72 6.86 8.85 11.95
CA GLY A 72 6.97 10.20 11.37
C GLY A 72 5.78 10.67 10.51
N MET A 73 4.64 9.96 10.52
CA MET A 73 3.49 10.28 9.66
C MET A 73 2.66 11.47 10.14
N ASP A 74 2.86 11.92 11.35
CA ASP A 74 2.13 13.03 11.98
C ASP A 74 2.74 14.41 11.73
N ASN A 75 3.93 14.45 11.11
CA ASN A 75 4.75 15.64 10.94
C ASN A 75 5.09 16.31 12.30
N SER A 76 5.25 15.55 13.38
CA SER A 76 5.72 16.09 14.65
C SER A 76 7.09 16.75 14.45
N LYS A 77 7.22 17.98 14.91
CA LYS A 77 8.51 18.69 14.84
C LYS A 77 9.53 17.93 15.68
N ASN A 78 10.69 17.63 15.10
CA ASN A 78 11.80 16.92 15.77
C ASN A 78 11.48 15.48 16.23
N GLY A 79 10.44 14.84 15.70
CA GLY A 79 10.14 13.42 15.96
C GLY A 79 11.00 12.48 15.14
N ALA A 80 11.06 11.20 15.54
CA ALA A 80 11.68 10.15 14.75
C ALA A 80 10.87 9.85 13.48
N ASP A 81 11.53 9.43 12.40
CA ASP A 81 10.85 8.93 11.20
C ASP A 81 10.39 7.48 11.40
N ARG A 82 11.19 6.69 12.12
CA ARG A 82 10.88 5.32 12.48
C ARG A 82 11.59 4.88 13.77
N ILE A 83 11.06 3.79 14.36
CA ILE A 83 11.68 3.08 15.50
C ILE A 83 12.10 1.71 15.01
N VAL A 84 13.37 1.34 15.18
CA VAL A 84 13.91 0.04 14.79
C VAL A 84 14.43 -0.67 16.03
N ASN A 85 13.83 -1.81 16.40
CA ASN A 85 14.14 -2.55 17.62
C ASN A 85 14.20 -1.66 18.89
N GLY A 86 13.28 -0.69 18.98
CA GLY A 86 13.20 0.25 20.11
C GLY A 86 14.10 1.48 19.99
N VAL A 87 14.94 1.59 18.95
CA VAL A 87 15.81 2.74 18.70
C VAL A 87 15.14 3.72 17.76
N GLU A 88 15.02 4.96 18.18
CA GLU A 88 14.50 6.06 17.37
C GLU A 88 15.51 6.50 16.30
N ILE A 89 15.07 6.56 15.05
CA ILE A 89 15.89 6.92 13.88
C ILE A 89 15.27 8.08 13.14
N GLN A 90 16.09 9.10 12.91
CA GLN A 90 15.80 10.22 12.04
C GLN A 90 16.64 10.10 10.77
N THR A 91 16.02 10.09 9.61
CA THR A 91 16.68 9.91 8.31
C THR A 91 16.94 11.26 7.65
N LYS A 92 18.18 11.53 7.24
CA LYS A 92 18.57 12.74 6.50
C LYS A 92 19.42 12.35 5.29
N TYR A 93 18.77 12.33 4.14
CA TYR A 93 19.39 12.04 2.84
C TYR A 93 19.50 13.32 2.02
N CYS A 94 20.63 13.99 2.10
CA CYS A 94 20.93 15.19 1.32
C CYS A 94 22.07 14.93 0.32
N ALA A 95 22.34 15.90 -0.54
CA ALA A 95 23.27 15.72 -1.67
C ALA A 95 24.73 15.45 -1.26
N ASN A 96 25.11 15.77 -0.02
CA ASN A 96 26.44 15.45 0.54
C ASN A 96 26.36 15.32 2.06
N ALA A 97 27.42 14.78 2.66
CA ALA A 97 27.51 14.50 4.10
C ALA A 97 27.28 15.75 4.97
N THR A 98 27.88 16.88 4.59
CA THR A 98 27.71 18.14 5.32
C THR A 98 26.23 18.53 5.39
N LYS A 99 25.53 18.53 4.25
CA LYS A 99 24.10 18.84 4.22
C LYS A 99 23.24 17.84 4.96
N SER A 100 23.60 16.54 4.93
CA SER A 100 22.90 15.49 5.65
C SER A 100 23.03 15.68 7.17
N VAL A 101 24.21 16.01 7.66
CA VAL A 101 24.44 16.29 9.09
C VAL A 101 23.80 17.62 9.47
N ASP A 102 24.04 18.70 8.72
CA ASP A 102 23.53 20.05 9.05
C ASP A 102 21.99 20.12 9.05
N ALA A 103 21.31 19.27 8.26
CA ALA A 103 19.86 19.13 8.31
C ALA A 103 19.34 18.64 9.68
N ALA A 104 20.19 18.10 10.53
CA ALA A 104 19.86 17.71 11.89
C ALA A 104 20.14 18.80 12.93
N PHE A 105 20.59 19.98 12.50
CA PHE A 105 20.88 21.11 13.38
C PHE A 105 19.84 22.24 13.15
N GLU A 106 19.44 22.88 14.21
CA GLU A 106 18.58 24.07 14.22
C GLU A 106 19.20 25.10 15.16
N ASN A 107 19.39 26.34 14.70
CA ASN A 107 20.08 27.40 15.46
C ASN A 107 21.49 27.01 15.95
N GLY A 108 22.19 26.19 15.15
CA GLY A 108 23.54 25.72 15.47
C GLY A 108 23.61 24.59 16.49
N GLN A 109 22.47 24.06 16.97
CA GLN A 109 22.40 22.97 17.93
C GLN A 109 21.75 21.71 17.32
N PHE A 110 22.25 20.53 17.68
CA PHE A 110 21.66 19.25 17.30
C PHE A 110 20.29 19.07 17.95
N ARG A 111 19.27 18.86 17.13
CA ARG A 111 17.87 18.86 17.57
C ARG A 111 17.26 17.48 17.84
N TYR A 112 17.98 16.40 17.58
CA TYR A 112 17.51 15.03 17.72
C TYR A 112 18.21 14.29 18.88
N SER A 113 18.26 14.93 20.05
CA SER A 113 18.88 14.34 21.25
C SER A 113 18.24 12.99 21.58
N GLY A 114 19.08 11.96 21.81
CA GLY A 114 18.63 10.61 22.11
C GLY A 114 18.30 9.75 20.89
N MET A 115 18.17 10.33 19.69
CA MET A 115 17.90 9.63 18.45
C MET A 115 19.17 9.32 17.66
N LYS A 116 19.08 8.34 16.76
CA LYS A 116 20.12 8.09 15.75
C LYS A 116 19.83 8.90 14.49
N LEU A 117 20.88 9.46 13.89
CA LEU A 117 20.83 10.17 12.62
C LEU A 117 21.31 9.23 11.50
N GLU A 118 20.38 8.78 10.65
CA GLU A 118 20.70 7.94 9.50
C GLU A 118 21.04 8.81 8.28
N VAL A 119 22.17 8.51 7.69
CA VAL A 119 22.71 9.20 6.51
C VAL A 119 22.92 8.21 5.36
N PRO A 120 23.03 8.67 4.09
CA PRO A 120 23.37 7.81 2.96
C PRO A 120 24.62 6.95 3.22
N LYS A 121 24.60 5.70 2.74
CA LYS A 121 25.73 4.76 2.99
C LYS A 121 27.08 5.25 2.44
N ASP A 122 27.03 6.00 1.35
CA ASP A 122 28.21 6.60 0.69
C ASP A 122 28.73 7.86 1.38
N GLN A 123 27.96 8.41 2.32
CA GLN A 123 28.31 9.61 3.08
C GLN A 123 28.68 9.29 4.55
N TYR A 124 28.62 8.03 4.97
CA TYR A 124 28.69 7.64 6.38
C TYR A 124 29.98 8.06 7.08
N GLU A 125 31.13 7.75 6.50
CA GLU A 125 32.43 8.03 7.12
C GLU A 125 32.66 9.55 7.27
N GLU A 126 32.32 10.29 6.24
CA GLU A 126 32.42 11.77 6.25
C GLU A 126 31.41 12.39 7.23
N ALA A 127 30.20 11.82 7.34
CA ALA A 127 29.22 12.27 8.32
C ALA A 127 29.68 12.08 9.76
N ILE A 128 30.37 10.97 10.07
CA ILE A 128 31.00 10.73 11.37
C ILE A 128 32.06 11.82 11.64
N ARG A 129 32.93 12.10 10.67
CA ARG A 129 33.97 13.13 10.82
C ARG A 129 33.35 14.49 11.13
N ILE A 130 32.32 14.88 10.39
CA ILE A 130 31.60 16.15 10.60
C ILE A 130 30.93 16.16 11.98
N MET A 131 30.29 15.07 12.38
CA MET A 131 29.61 14.98 13.68
C MET A 131 30.62 15.09 14.84
N ARG A 132 31.81 14.49 14.73
CA ARG A 132 32.89 14.66 15.70
C ARG A 132 33.29 16.13 15.87
N GLU A 133 33.42 16.85 14.76
CA GLU A 133 33.70 18.31 14.79
C GLU A 133 32.57 19.09 15.48
N ARG A 134 31.31 18.75 15.20
CA ARG A 134 30.14 19.41 15.84
C ARG A 134 30.10 19.14 17.35
N ILE A 135 30.44 17.92 17.79
CA ILE A 135 30.55 17.57 19.22
C ILE A 135 31.68 18.37 19.86
N GLY A 136 32.87 18.40 19.25
CA GLY A 136 34.01 19.19 19.75
C GLY A 136 33.76 20.68 19.84
N GLN A 137 32.82 21.21 19.02
CA GLN A 137 32.35 22.60 19.07
C GLN A 137 31.23 22.84 20.13
N GLY A 138 30.85 21.81 20.91
CA GLY A 138 29.76 21.93 21.90
C GLY A 138 28.36 22.09 21.29
N LYS A 139 28.16 21.70 20.01
CA LYS A 139 26.90 21.85 19.29
C LYS A 139 25.93 20.67 19.45
N VAL A 140 26.32 19.63 20.18
CA VAL A 140 25.50 18.45 20.46
C VAL A 140 25.18 18.42 21.95
N PRO A 141 23.98 18.82 22.36
CA PRO A 141 23.64 18.93 23.79
C PRO A 141 23.79 17.59 24.51
N GLY A 142 24.48 17.61 25.66
CA GLY A 142 24.70 16.45 26.50
C GLY A 142 25.77 15.47 26.00
N VAL A 143 26.49 15.77 24.90
CA VAL A 143 27.56 14.94 24.34
C VAL A 143 28.83 15.77 24.22
N THR A 144 29.87 15.36 24.96
CA THR A 144 31.17 16.05 24.99
C THR A 144 32.30 15.25 24.36
N ASP A 145 32.15 13.91 24.29
CA ASP A 145 33.17 13.01 23.68
C ASP A 145 32.89 12.91 22.16
N PRO A 146 33.84 13.37 21.29
CA PRO A 146 33.72 13.26 19.84
C PRO A 146 33.57 11.80 19.33
N ASN A 147 34.03 10.80 20.08
CA ASN A 147 33.90 9.39 19.70
C ASN A 147 32.44 8.91 19.74
N MET A 148 31.57 9.61 20.45
CA MET A 148 30.14 9.34 20.45
C MET A 148 29.47 9.57 19.07
N ALA A 149 30.16 10.23 18.13
CA ALA A 149 29.66 10.43 16.77
C ALA A 149 29.26 9.10 16.09
N GLU A 150 30.03 8.02 16.31
CA GLU A 150 29.74 6.68 15.76
C GLU A 150 28.48 6.05 16.37
N GLN A 151 28.11 6.48 17.57
CA GLN A 151 26.86 6.03 18.21
C GLN A 151 25.65 6.87 17.77
N ILE A 152 25.86 8.10 17.30
CA ILE A 152 24.81 9.01 16.85
C ILE A 152 24.51 8.76 15.38
N ILE A 153 25.54 8.65 14.53
CA ILE A 153 25.37 8.45 13.09
C ILE A 153 25.14 6.97 12.78
N VAL A 154 24.13 6.69 11.97
CA VAL A 154 23.80 5.36 11.47
C VAL A 154 23.95 5.34 9.96
N LYS A 155 24.61 4.27 9.48
CA LYS A 155 24.78 4.00 8.05
C LYS A 155 23.47 3.51 7.45
N GLY A 156 22.88 4.26 6.53
CA GLY A 156 21.76 3.81 5.75
C GLY A 156 22.13 2.70 4.77
N HIS A 157 21.11 2.01 4.22
CA HIS A 157 21.32 0.88 3.32
C HIS A 157 21.47 1.29 1.85
N TYR A 158 21.12 2.53 1.53
CA TYR A 158 21.13 3.08 0.18
C TYR A 158 22.04 4.30 0.08
N THR A 159 22.58 4.56 -1.13
CA THR A 159 23.26 5.82 -1.42
C THR A 159 22.24 6.95 -1.63
N TYR A 160 22.71 8.19 -1.63
CA TYR A 160 21.87 9.33 -2.00
C TYR A 160 21.26 9.16 -3.39
N ASP A 161 22.08 8.76 -4.36
CA ASP A 161 21.61 8.58 -5.76
C ASP A 161 20.62 7.42 -5.91
N GLU A 162 20.79 6.32 -5.18
CA GLU A 162 19.80 5.24 -5.14
C GLU A 162 18.45 5.76 -4.60
N ALA A 163 18.45 6.54 -3.53
CA ALA A 163 17.22 7.13 -2.99
C ALA A 163 16.53 8.09 -3.98
N VAL A 164 17.32 8.90 -4.69
CA VAL A 164 16.82 9.78 -5.77
C VAL A 164 16.19 8.95 -6.90
N ARG A 165 16.81 7.84 -7.31
CA ARG A 165 16.27 6.95 -8.35
C ARG A 165 15.01 6.22 -7.87
N ILE A 166 14.96 5.74 -6.63
CA ILE A 166 13.75 5.12 -6.04
C ILE A 166 12.58 6.10 -6.05
N ALA A 167 12.81 7.39 -5.82
CA ALA A 167 11.76 8.41 -5.85
C ALA A 167 11.20 8.68 -7.26
N LYS A 168 11.91 8.35 -8.32
CA LYS A 168 11.53 8.61 -9.71
C LYS A 168 10.94 7.38 -10.37
N ALA A 169 9.86 7.56 -11.16
CA ALA A 169 9.28 6.48 -11.96
C ALA A 169 10.18 6.06 -13.12
N GLY A 170 10.01 4.82 -13.60
CA GLY A 170 10.55 4.34 -14.88
C GLY A 170 12.01 3.92 -14.85
N ASN A 171 12.64 3.74 -13.69
CA ASN A 171 14.00 3.24 -13.57
C ASN A 171 14.08 1.94 -12.76
N MET A 172 15.19 1.20 -12.91
CA MET A 172 15.33 -0.13 -12.31
C MET A 172 15.31 -0.13 -10.78
N ASP A 173 15.81 0.93 -10.12
CA ASP A 173 15.83 0.98 -8.66
C ASP A 173 14.42 1.18 -8.10
N SER A 174 13.62 2.04 -8.72
CA SER A 174 12.22 2.21 -8.34
C SER A 174 11.38 0.96 -8.61
N ILE A 175 11.59 0.28 -9.75
CA ILE A 175 10.88 -0.95 -10.10
C ILE A 175 11.27 -2.09 -9.12
N LYS A 176 12.56 -2.26 -8.82
CA LYS A 176 13.02 -3.25 -7.82
C LYS A 176 12.45 -2.97 -6.43
N PHE A 177 12.41 -1.71 -6.03
CA PHE A 177 11.80 -1.31 -4.77
C PHE A 177 10.31 -1.63 -4.74
N ASP A 178 9.58 -1.34 -5.83
CA ASP A 178 8.16 -1.63 -5.94
C ASP A 178 7.86 -3.13 -5.94
N ILE A 179 8.67 -3.94 -6.64
CA ILE A 179 8.54 -5.40 -6.60
C ILE A 179 8.72 -5.92 -5.18
N LYS A 180 9.71 -5.44 -4.43
CA LYS A 180 9.93 -5.84 -3.03
C LYS A 180 8.74 -5.46 -2.15
N THR A 181 8.20 -4.26 -2.30
CA THR A 181 7.04 -3.82 -1.53
C THR A 181 5.79 -4.62 -1.90
N GLN A 182 5.59 -4.91 -3.18
CA GLN A 182 4.44 -5.68 -3.66
C GLN A 182 4.55 -7.18 -3.40
N ALA A 183 5.74 -7.71 -3.11
CA ALA A 183 5.89 -9.12 -2.75
C ALA A 183 5.05 -9.51 -1.53
N VAL A 184 4.92 -8.63 -0.54
CA VAL A 184 4.05 -8.85 0.62
C VAL A 184 2.59 -8.96 0.20
N ALA A 185 2.11 -8.03 -0.65
CA ALA A 185 0.75 -8.05 -1.16
C ALA A 185 0.48 -9.27 -2.06
N CYS A 186 1.45 -9.61 -2.90
CA CYS A 186 1.39 -10.79 -3.75
C CYS A 186 1.26 -12.08 -2.91
N THR A 187 2.08 -12.24 -1.87
CA THR A 187 2.02 -13.41 -0.97
C THR A 187 0.66 -13.50 -0.28
N PHE A 188 0.14 -12.36 0.20
CA PHE A 188 -1.18 -12.31 0.81
C PHE A 188 -2.28 -12.67 -0.19
N ALA A 189 -2.26 -12.12 -1.40
CA ALA A 189 -3.21 -12.42 -2.46
C ALA A 189 -3.16 -13.90 -2.88
N CYS A 190 -1.96 -14.48 -2.98
CA CYS A 190 -1.77 -15.91 -3.23
C CYS A 190 -2.43 -16.76 -2.14
N GLY A 191 -2.12 -16.49 -0.87
CA GLY A 191 -2.64 -17.26 0.26
C GLY A 191 -4.16 -17.19 0.36
N LEU A 192 -4.72 -15.99 0.25
CA LEU A 192 -6.17 -15.78 0.29
C LEU A 192 -6.87 -16.47 -0.89
N SER A 193 -6.36 -16.27 -2.12
CA SER A 193 -6.92 -16.90 -3.32
C SER A 193 -6.83 -18.43 -3.25
N PHE A 194 -5.72 -18.98 -2.73
CA PHE A 194 -5.57 -20.41 -2.53
C PHE A 194 -6.63 -20.94 -1.56
N ALA A 195 -6.75 -20.36 -0.36
CA ALA A 195 -7.67 -20.83 0.66
C ALA A 195 -9.13 -20.80 0.18
N VAL A 196 -9.57 -19.68 -0.37
CA VAL A 196 -10.97 -19.54 -0.84
C VAL A 196 -11.25 -20.44 -2.04
N SER A 197 -10.31 -20.56 -2.99
CA SER A 197 -10.46 -21.44 -4.15
C SER A 197 -10.49 -22.91 -3.77
N TYR A 198 -9.67 -23.30 -2.79
CA TYR A 198 -9.68 -24.68 -2.28
C TYR A 198 -11.02 -25.00 -1.61
N CYS A 199 -11.50 -24.16 -0.70
CA CYS A 199 -12.80 -24.34 -0.07
C CYS A 199 -13.95 -24.41 -1.09
N ALA A 200 -13.94 -23.50 -2.08
CA ALA A 200 -14.94 -23.49 -3.15
C ALA A 200 -14.88 -24.76 -4.04
N ALA A 201 -13.69 -25.27 -4.34
CA ALA A 201 -13.53 -26.52 -5.08
C ALA A 201 -14.02 -27.73 -4.27
N LYS A 202 -13.71 -27.78 -2.98
CA LYS A 202 -14.18 -28.85 -2.08
C LYS A 202 -15.70 -28.82 -1.89
N SER A 203 -16.31 -27.66 -1.77
CA SER A 203 -17.78 -27.54 -1.66
C SER A 203 -18.52 -28.00 -2.92
N LYS A 204 -17.83 -28.02 -4.08
CA LYS A 204 -18.34 -28.57 -5.35
C LYS A 204 -18.04 -30.06 -5.54
N GLY A 205 -17.50 -30.74 -4.53
CA GLY A 205 -17.22 -32.17 -4.58
C GLY A 205 -15.96 -32.56 -5.31
N MET A 206 -15.05 -31.61 -5.63
CA MET A 206 -13.77 -31.94 -6.27
C MET A 206 -12.90 -32.84 -5.38
N SER A 207 -12.11 -33.72 -6.00
CA SER A 207 -11.12 -34.50 -5.28
C SER A 207 -10.12 -33.59 -4.57
N HIS A 208 -9.44 -34.08 -3.52
CA HIS A 208 -8.43 -33.30 -2.79
C HIS A 208 -7.33 -32.80 -3.72
N THR A 209 -6.81 -33.70 -4.57
CA THR A 209 -5.74 -33.39 -5.51
C THR A 209 -6.14 -32.36 -6.57
N ASP A 210 -7.37 -32.45 -7.11
CA ASP A 210 -7.85 -31.50 -8.11
C ASP A 210 -8.17 -30.15 -7.49
N ALA A 211 -8.71 -30.13 -6.27
CA ALA A 211 -8.94 -28.90 -5.50
C ALA A 211 -7.62 -28.17 -5.20
N LEU A 212 -6.54 -28.88 -4.84
CA LEU A 212 -5.21 -28.31 -4.64
C LEU A 212 -4.64 -27.72 -5.94
N LYS A 213 -4.71 -28.45 -7.07
CA LYS A 213 -4.25 -27.96 -8.38
C LYS A 213 -5.04 -26.71 -8.81
N PHE A 214 -6.36 -26.74 -8.66
CA PHE A 214 -7.22 -25.61 -8.96
C PHE A 214 -6.85 -24.39 -8.10
N ALA A 215 -6.75 -24.58 -6.79
CA ALA A 215 -6.40 -23.51 -5.84
C ALA A 215 -5.01 -22.92 -6.13
N ALA A 216 -4.00 -23.74 -6.41
CA ALA A 216 -2.67 -23.29 -6.77
C ALA A 216 -2.66 -22.45 -8.06
N LYS A 217 -3.42 -22.86 -9.08
CA LYS A 217 -3.57 -22.10 -10.33
C LYS A 217 -4.23 -20.74 -10.10
N GLN A 218 -5.27 -20.67 -9.26
CA GLN A 218 -5.93 -19.43 -8.93
C GLN A 218 -5.02 -18.50 -8.08
N ALA A 219 -4.31 -19.07 -7.12
CA ALA A 219 -3.34 -18.34 -6.30
C ALA A 219 -2.24 -17.67 -7.17
N ALA A 220 -1.66 -18.43 -8.11
CA ALA A 220 -0.64 -17.91 -9.01
C ALA A 220 -1.17 -16.76 -9.89
N LYS A 221 -2.40 -16.90 -10.42
CA LYS A 221 -3.05 -15.85 -11.22
C LYS A 221 -3.30 -14.60 -10.38
N SER A 222 -3.88 -14.74 -9.20
CA SER A 222 -4.22 -13.64 -8.31
C SER A 222 -2.96 -12.92 -7.82
N GLY A 223 -1.96 -13.66 -7.35
CA GLY A 223 -0.69 -13.08 -6.92
C GLY A 223 0.05 -12.35 -8.04
N GLY A 224 0.16 -12.98 -9.23
CA GLY A 224 0.79 -12.36 -10.39
C GLY A 224 0.07 -11.07 -10.83
N SER A 225 -1.25 -11.09 -10.88
CA SER A 225 -2.04 -9.89 -11.18
C SER A 225 -1.83 -8.79 -10.13
N THR A 226 -1.85 -9.13 -8.84
CA THR A 226 -1.62 -8.19 -7.73
C THR A 226 -0.22 -7.57 -7.81
N LEU A 227 0.80 -8.38 -8.11
CA LEU A 227 2.17 -7.87 -8.26
C LEU A 227 2.27 -6.87 -9.42
N ILE A 228 1.79 -7.23 -10.60
CA ILE A 228 1.87 -6.39 -11.80
C ILE A 228 1.08 -5.09 -11.62
N THR A 229 -0.18 -5.19 -11.19
CA THR A 229 -1.04 -4.01 -11.01
C THR A 229 -0.55 -3.13 -9.87
N GLY A 230 -0.03 -3.73 -8.79
CA GLY A 230 0.55 -3.00 -7.68
C GLY A 230 1.81 -2.22 -8.07
N VAL A 231 2.75 -2.83 -8.78
CA VAL A 231 3.94 -2.15 -9.31
C VAL A 231 3.53 -1.02 -10.27
N ALA A 232 2.61 -1.28 -11.20
CA ALA A 232 2.10 -0.28 -12.13
C ALA A 232 1.46 0.92 -11.40
N ALA A 233 0.67 0.67 -10.35
CA ALA A 233 0.06 1.71 -9.54
C ALA A 233 1.12 2.56 -8.80
N GLN A 234 2.15 1.92 -8.24
CA GLN A 234 3.25 2.61 -7.58
C GLN A 234 4.03 3.50 -8.54
N GLN A 235 4.36 2.98 -9.72
CA GLN A 235 5.02 3.75 -10.76
C GLN A 235 4.15 4.93 -11.22
N LEU A 236 2.85 4.70 -11.44
CA LEU A 236 1.89 5.76 -11.81
C LEU A 236 1.83 6.87 -10.76
N LEU A 237 1.75 6.50 -9.47
CA LEU A 237 1.68 7.46 -8.36
C LEU A 237 2.91 8.37 -8.24
N ARG A 238 4.07 7.95 -8.78
CA ARG A 238 5.27 8.79 -8.88
C ARG A 238 5.25 9.76 -10.07
N THR A 239 4.27 9.69 -10.96
CA THR A 239 4.14 10.56 -12.13
C THR A 239 3.24 11.77 -11.89
N HIS A 240 3.30 12.77 -12.78
CA HIS A 240 2.34 13.89 -12.78
C HIS A 240 0.89 13.41 -12.94
N VAL A 241 0.68 12.39 -13.78
CA VAL A 241 -0.64 11.79 -14.01
C VAL A 241 -1.17 11.22 -12.71
N GLY A 242 -0.37 10.44 -11.98
CA GLY A 242 -0.76 9.88 -10.68
C GLY A 242 -1.11 10.94 -9.65
N ARG A 243 -0.41 12.08 -9.63
CA ARG A 243 -0.75 13.22 -8.75
C ARG A 243 -2.12 13.81 -9.09
N ASN A 244 -2.43 13.98 -10.36
CA ASN A 244 -3.72 14.48 -10.80
C ASN A 244 -4.84 13.51 -10.42
N PHE A 245 -4.65 12.22 -10.62
CA PHE A 245 -5.56 11.17 -10.16
C PHE A 245 -5.74 11.21 -8.64
N ALA A 246 -4.66 11.30 -7.87
CA ALA A 246 -4.73 11.41 -6.43
C ALA A 246 -5.47 12.69 -5.97
N ALA A 247 -5.32 13.80 -6.67
CA ALA A 247 -6.03 15.04 -6.39
C ALA A 247 -7.55 14.89 -6.65
N ILE A 248 -7.93 14.27 -7.77
CA ILE A 248 -9.33 13.97 -8.09
C ILE A 248 -9.92 13.02 -7.05
N ALA A 249 -9.22 11.93 -6.71
CA ALA A 249 -9.65 11.00 -5.67
C ALA A 249 -9.80 11.68 -4.30
N THR A 250 -8.91 12.64 -3.96
CA THR A 250 -9.04 13.42 -2.73
C THR A 250 -10.30 14.26 -2.70
N LYS A 251 -10.62 14.92 -3.82
CA LYS A 251 -11.86 15.74 -3.94
C LYS A 251 -13.12 14.88 -3.79
N ALA A 252 -13.11 13.65 -4.27
CA ALA A 252 -14.22 12.72 -4.15
C ALA A 252 -14.34 12.12 -2.74
N VAL A 253 -13.23 11.72 -2.13
CA VAL A 253 -13.21 10.99 -0.85
C VAL A 253 -13.36 11.92 0.36
N LYS A 254 -12.73 13.10 0.34
CA LYS A 254 -12.71 14.02 1.49
C LYS A 254 -14.08 14.42 2.02
N PRO A 255 -15.09 14.77 1.17
CA PRO A 255 -16.43 15.09 1.65
C PRO A 255 -17.09 13.91 2.37
N ILE A 256 -16.89 12.68 1.86
CA ILE A 256 -17.44 11.45 2.45
C ILE A 256 -16.85 11.22 3.84
N VAL A 257 -15.53 11.34 3.97
CA VAL A 257 -14.84 11.21 5.26
C VAL A 257 -15.30 12.29 6.24
N CYS A 258 -15.39 13.55 5.79
CA CYS A 258 -15.87 14.65 6.63
C CYS A 258 -17.31 14.41 7.11
N SER A 259 -18.20 13.96 6.24
CA SER A 259 -19.58 13.62 6.59
C SER A 259 -19.66 12.49 7.61
N ALA A 260 -18.87 11.43 7.42
CA ALA A 260 -18.79 10.32 8.38
C ALA A 260 -18.21 10.78 9.74
N MET A 261 -17.21 11.66 9.75
CA MET A 261 -16.62 12.23 10.97
C MET A 261 -17.59 13.14 11.76
N ASN A 262 -18.66 13.61 11.14
CA ASN A 262 -19.69 14.41 11.82
C ASN A 262 -20.71 13.55 12.60
N THR A 263 -20.71 12.23 12.40
CA THR A 263 -21.54 11.29 13.17
C THR A 263 -20.73 10.73 14.35
N GLU A 264 -21.36 10.49 15.50
CA GLU A 264 -20.64 9.93 16.66
C GLU A 264 -20.02 8.56 16.37
N VAL A 265 -20.77 7.67 15.73
CA VAL A 265 -20.29 6.34 15.33
C VAL A 265 -19.13 6.45 14.34
N GLY A 266 -19.28 7.23 13.28
CA GLY A 266 -18.25 7.44 12.27
C GLY A 266 -17.00 8.08 12.86
N LYS A 267 -17.14 9.09 13.72
CA LYS A 267 -16.02 9.74 14.42
C LYS A 267 -15.23 8.73 15.25
N ASN A 268 -15.89 7.93 16.08
CA ASN A 268 -15.24 6.93 16.93
C ASN A 268 -14.51 5.86 16.11
N VAL A 269 -15.17 5.33 15.08
CA VAL A 269 -14.61 4.30 14.21
C VAL A 269 -13.44 4.83 13.40
N LEU A 270 -13.62 5.94 12.69
CA LEU A 270 -12.58 6.51 11.83
C LEU A 270 -11.37 7.03 12.63
N THR A 271 -11.59 7.56 13.83
CA THR A 271 -10.50 7.97 14.73
C THR A 271 -9.66 6.78 15.19
N LYS A 272 -10.30 5.67 15.59
CA LYS A 272 -9.60 4.43 15.94
C LYS A 272 -8.83 3.86 14.75
N THR A 273 -9.45 3.79 13.58
CA THR A 273 -8.81 3.32 12.34
C THR A 273 -7.64 4.20 11.94
N ALA A 274 -7.80 5.53 12.00
CA ALA A 274 -6.73 6.47 11.73
C ALA A 274 -5.55 6.29 12.67
N SER A 275 -5.82 6.03 13.95
CA SER A 275 -4.78 5.79 14.96
C SER A 275 -4.01 4.50 14.69
N VAL A 276 -4.69 3.43 14.27
CA VAL A 276 -4.05 2.18 13.83
C VAL A 276 -3.16 2.42 12.60
N ILE A 277 -3.69 3.10 11.58
CA ILE A 277 -2.93 3.41 10.35
C ILE A 277 -1.73 4.31 10.65
N ALA A 278 -1.88 5.29 11.54
CA ALA A 278 -0.82 6.22 11.91
C ALA A 278 0.22 5.62 12.89
N GLY A 279 -0.06 4.46 13.48
CA GLY A 279 0.77 3.83 14.52
C GLY A 279 0.78 4.57 15.85
N LYS A 280 -0.12 5.56 16.03
CA LYS A 280 -0.28 6.37 17.24
C LYS A 280 -1.67 6.97 17.33
N GLN A 281 -2.03 7.49 18.52
CA GLN A 281 -3.33 8.15 18.68
C GLN A 281 -3.39 9.46 17.86
N VAL A 282 -4.40 9.55 17.01
CA VAL A 282 -4.74 10.74 16.22
C VAL A 282 -6.23 11.01 16.33
N ALA A 283 -6.62 12.31 16.29
CA ALA A 283 -8.02 12.71 16.40
C ALA A 283 -8.32 13.93 15.52
N GLY A 284 -9.61 14.23 15.33
CA GLY A 284 -10.07 15.42 14.62
C GLY A 284 -9.54 15.53 13.20
N VAL A 285 -8.96 16.66 12.86
CA VAL A 285 -8.41 16.94 11.50
C VAL A 285 -7.29 15.98 11.12
N ALA A 286 -6.44 15.58 12.07
CA ALA A 286 -5.36 14.62 11.81
C ALA A 286 -5.92 13.26 11.41
N ALA A 287 -6.93 12.74 12.12
CA ALA A 287 -7.61 11.51 11.77
C ALA A 287 -8.27 11.59 10.38
N THR A 288 -9.00 12.69 10.10
CA THR A 288 -9.60 12.94 8.78
C THR A 288 -8.56 12.90 7.66
N ASN A 289 -7.41 13.52 7.89
CA ASN A 289 -6.32 13.54 6.89
C ASN A 289 -5.71 12.16 6.67
N VAL A 290 -5.48 11.37 7.71
CA VAL A 290 -4.96 9.99 7.61
C VAL A 290 -5.93 9.12 6.80
N ILE A 291 -7.21 9.10 7.15
CA ILE A 291 -8.23 8.33 6.45
C ILE A 291 -8.38 8.79 4.99
N THR A 292 -8.45 10.11 4.75
CA THR A 292 -8.55 10.64 3.38
C THR A 292 -7.35 10.22 2.53
N LYS A 293 -6.14 10.25 3.09
CA LYS A 293 -4.93 9.80 2.38
C LYS A 293 -4.97 8.30 2.06
N ALA A 294 -5.39 7.46 3.00
CA ALA A 294 -5.52 6.03 2.80
C ALA A 294 -6.54 5.70 1.70
N LEU A 295 -7.74 6.23 1.80
CA LEU A 295 -8.81 5.98 0.83
C LEU A 295 -8.47 6.53 -0.57
N ARG A 296 -7.84 7.69 -0.66
CA ARG A 296 -7.35 8.24 -1.93
C ARG A 296 -6.37 7.30 -2.64
N THR A 297 -5.40 6.77 -1.90
CA THR A 297 -4.39 5.88 -2.47
C THR A 297 -5.04 4.57 -2.94
N ASN A 298 -5.95 4.02 -2.14
CA ASN A 298 -6.73 2.85 -2.51
C ASN A 298 -7.56 3.08 -3.77
N ALA A 299 -8.20 4.23 -3.93
CA ALA A 299 -8.95 4.57 -5.13
C ALA A 299 -8.07 4.57 -6.39
N VAL A 300 -6.85 5.11 -6.32
CA VAL A 300 -5.90 5.09 -7.45
C VAL A 300 -5.46 3.66 -7.77
N VAL A 301 -5.06 2.88 -6.77
CA VAL A 301 -4.65 1.48 -6.95
C VAL A 301 -5.78 0.65 -7.57
N ASN A 302 -7.00 0.77 -7.05
CA ASN A 302 -8.15 0.03 -7.57
C ASN A 302 -8.54 0.46 -9.00
N THR A 303 -8.32 1.72 -9.37
CA THR A 303 -8.48 2.16 -10.77
C THR A 303 -7.48 1.45 -11.68
N VAL A 304 -6.21 1.31 -11.28
CA VAL A 304 -5.21 0.56 -12.05
C VAL A 304 -5.56 -0.92 -12.14
N VAL A 305 -6.04 -1.52 -11.03
CA VAL A 305 -6.52 -2.92 -11.02
C VAL A 305 -7.68 -3.08 -11.99
N PHE A 306 -8.67 -2.21 -11.94
CA PHE A 306 -9.82 -2.23 -12.86
C PHE A 306 -9.40 -2.14 -14.33
N VAL A 307 -8.53 -1.19 -14.67
CA VAL A 307 -8.02 -1.04 -16.04
C VAL A 307 -7.25 -2.30 -16.46
N GLY A 308 -6.34 -2.80 -15.62
CA GLY A 308 -5.54 -4.00 -15.92
C GLY A 308 -6.40 -5.25 -16.13
N THR A 309 -7.43 -5.44 -15.31
CA THR A 309 -8.34 -6.59 -15.42
C THR A 309 -9.32 -6.45 -16.58
N SER A 310 -9.57 -5.24 -17.10
CA SER A 310 -10.43 -5.00 -18.26
C SER A 310 -9.72 -5.18 -19.61
N ILE A 311 -8.37 -5.15 -19.65
CA ILE A 311 -7.59 -5.31 -20.90
C ILE A 311 -7.95 -6.58 -21.68
N PRO A 312 -8.06 -7.79 -21.06
CA PRO A 312 -8.37 -9.01 -21.79
C PRO A 312 -9.69 -8.94 -22.55
N ASP A 313 -10.71 -8.30 -21.96
CA ASP A 313 -12.01 -8.16 -22.63
C ASP A 313 -12.02 -7.10 -23.69
N THR A 314 -11.27 -6.03 -23.50
CA THR A 314 -11.04 -5.02 -24.55
C THR A 314 -10.40 -5.66 -25.78
N VAL A 315 -9.36 -6.49 -25.59
CA VAL A 315 -8.75 -7.24 -26.68
C VAL A 315 -9.73 -8.22 -27.32
N ARG A 316 -10.55 -8.93 -26.54
CA ARG A 316 -11.58 -9.85 -27.06
C ARG A 316 -12.64 -9.13 -27.89
N LEU A 317 -13.07 -7.94 -27.47
CA LEU A 317 -13.98 -7.09 -28.21
C LEU A 317 -13.36 -6.66 -29.54
N CYS A 318 -12.13 -6.15 -29.51
CA CYS A 318 -11.39 -5.75 -30.72
C CYS A 318 -11.17 -6.91 -31.72
N CYS A 319 -10.99 -8.13 -31.18
CA CYS A 319 -10.88 -9.35 -31.99
C CYS A 319 -12.24 -9.97 -32.40
N GLY A 320 -13.36 -9.34 -32.12
CA GLY A 320 -14.70 -9.87 -32.45
C GLY A 320 -15.10 -11.13 -31.68
N LYS A 321 -14.42 -11.46 -30.57
CA LYS A 321 -14.64 -12.68 -29.77
C LYS A 321 -15.78 -12.51 -28.74
N ILE A 322 -16.18 -11.30 -28.45
CA ILE A 322 -17.33 -10.96 -27.60
C ILE A 322 -18.11 -9.81 -28.22
N THR A 323 -19.39 -9.73 -27.90
CA THR A 323 -20.28 -8.65 -28.34
C THR A 323 -20.06 -7.38 -27.49
N GLY A 324 -20.48 -6.22 -28.00
CA GLY A 324 -20.45 -4.97 -27.24
C GLY A 324 -21.26 -5.04 -25.95
N ARG A 325 -22.37 -5.80 -25.94
CA ARG A 325 -23.19 -6.04 -24.75
C ARG A 325 -22.45 -6.88 -23.71
N GLU A 326 -21.83 -7.99 -24.13
CA GLU A 326 -20.99 -8.83 -23.23
C GLU A 326 -19.81 -8.04 -22.67
N TYR A 327 -19.18 -7.18 -23.48
CA TYR A 327 -18.14 -6.27 -23.01
C TYR A 327 -18.66 -5.31 -21.93
N ALA A 328 -19.83 -4.69 -22.16
CA ALA A 328 -20.42 -3.78 -21.19
C ALA A 328 -20.80 -4.48 -19.87
N GLU A 329 -21.39 -5.68 -19.95
CA GLU A 329 -21.72 -6.51 -18.78
C GLU A 329 -20.46 -6.90 -18.00
N ASN A 330 -19.43 -7.39 -18.68
CA ASN A 330 -18.16 -7.77 -18.08
C ASN A 330 -17.45 -6.59 -17.43
N THR A 331 -17.39 -5.44 -18.13
CA THR A 331 -16.74 -4.23 -17.63
C THR A 331 -17.47 -3.65 -16.43
N ALA A 332 -18.80 -3.60 -16.47
CA ALA A 332 -19.61 -3.15 -15.34
C ALA A 332 -19.50 -4.09 -14.13
N SER A 333 -19.50 -5.42 -14.38
CA SER A 333 -19.28 -6.42 -13.33
C SER A 333 -17.90 -6.32 -12.72
N ASN A 334 -16.86 -6.08 -13.53
CA ASN A 334 -15.49 -5.87 -13.08
C ASN A 334 -15.39 -4.60 -12.21
N ALA A 335 -15.94 -3.47 -12.68
CA ALA A 335 -15.97 -2.24 -11.91
C ALA A 335 -16.69 -2.41 -10.56
N ALA A 336 -17.83 -3.09 -10.57
CA ALA A 336 -18.59 -3.39 -9.36
C ALA A 336 -17.83 -4.33 -8.42
N GLY A 337 -17.15 -5.36 -8.95
CA GLY A 337 -16.33 -6.29 -8.18
C GLY A 337 -15.16 -5.60 -7.49
N VAL A 338 -14.39 -4.82 -8.23
CA VAL A 338 -13.25 -4.04 -7.69
C VAL A 338 -13.72 -2.98 -6.71
N GLY A 339 -14.76 -2.20 -7.09
CA GLY A 339 -15.30 -1.14 -6.23
C GLY A 339 -15.99 -1.68 -4.98
N GLY A 340 -16.78 -2.74 -5.12
CA GLY A 340 -17.44 -3.43 -4.00
C GLY A 340 -16.46 -4.12 -3.08
N GLY A 341 -15.39 -4.72 -3.64
CA GLY A 341 -14.30 -5.30 -2.88
C GLY A 341 -13.57 -4.25 -2.03
N TRP A 342 -13.25 -3.11 -2.62
CA TRP A 342 -12.64 -1.99 -1.92
C TRP A 342 -13.55 -1.41 -0.83
N ALA A 343 -14.80 -1.11 -1.16
CA ALA A 343 -15.75 -0.55 -0.21
C ALA A 343 -16.03 -1.53 0.95
N GLY A 344 -16.22 -2.82 0.63
CA GLY A 344 -16.43 -3.87 1.61
C GLY A 344 -15.21 -4.10 2.50
N ALA A 345 -14.00 -4.12 1.93
CA ALA A 345 -12.76 -4.25 2.68
C ALA A 345 -12.54 -3.06 3.62
N SER A 346 -12.80 -1.84 3.14
CA SER A 346 -12.69 -0.63 3.95
C SER A 346 -13.69 -0.62 5.11
N ALA A 347 -14.96 -0.95 4.85
CA ALA A 347 -16.00 -1.05 5.88
C ALA A 347 -15.70 -2.19 6.88
N GLY A 348 -15.32 -3.36 6.37
CA GLY A 348 -14.97 -4.51 7.20
C GLY A 348 -13.75 -4.28 8.08
N ALA A 349 -12.71 -3.63 7.54
CA ALA A 349 -11.53 -3.25 8.32
C ALA A 349 -11.88 -2.28 9.45
N VAL A 350 -12.76 -1.32 9.18
CA VAL A 350 -13.27 -0.37 10.18
C VAL A 350 -14.03 -1.10 11.30
N ILE A 351 -14.97 -1.98 10.95
CA ILE A 351 -15.75 -2.76 11.92
C ILE A 351 -14.82 -3.71 12.70
N GLY A 352 -13.93 -4.41 12.01
CA GLY A 352 -12.97 -5.32 12.63
C GLY A 352 -12.02 -4.60 13.62
N SER A 353 -11.58 -3.39 13.29
CA SER A 353 -10.75 -2.55 14.17
C SER A 353 -11.47 -2.17 15.48
N ALA A 354 -12.79 -1.97 15.41
CA ALA A 354 -13.58 -1.63 16.58
C ALA A 354 -13.70 -2.80 17.57
N VAL A 355 -13.63 -4.05 17.06
CA VAL A 355 -13.73 -5.28 17.86
C VAL A 355 -12.36 -5.71 18.38
N PHE A 356 -11.37 -5.81 17.49
CA PHE A 356 -9.99 -6.20 17.79
C PHE A 356 -9.00 -5.36 16.98
N PRO A 357 -8.40 -4.32 17.56
CA PRO A 357 -7.40 -3.50 16.88
C PRO A 357 -6.23 -4.34 16.33
N GLY A 358 -5.87 -4.11 15.08
CA GLY A 358 -4.82 -4.86 14.38
C GLY A 358 -5.35 -6.12 13.68
N VAL A 359 -5.53 -7.22 14.37
CA VAL A 359 -6.00 -8.49 13.77
C VAL A 359 -7.42 -8.36 13.22
N GLY A 360 -8.31 -7.71 13.93
CA GLY A 360 -9.70 -7.48 13.49
C GLY A 360 -9.78 -6.59 12.24
N THR A 361 -8.88 -5.63 12.09
CA THR A 361 -8.78 -4.80 10.87
C THR A 361 -8.50 -5.66 9.65
N ILE A 362 -7.55 -6.59 9.75
CA ILE A 362 -7.17 -7.49 8.66
C ILE A 362 -8.31 -8.47 8.35
N VAL A 363 -8.81 -9.17 9.37
CA VAL A 363 -9.87 -10.17 9.20
C VAL A 363 -11.17 -9.54 8.72
N GLY A 364 -11.56 -8.42 9.30
CA GLY A 364 -12.75 -7.65 8.88
C GLY A 364 -12.63 -7.12 7.47
N GLY A 365 -11.45 -6.61 7.08
CA GLY A 365 -11.16 -6.18 5.72
C GLY A 365 -11.28 -7.32 4.69
N ILE A 366 -10.77 -8.51 5.01
CA ILE A 366 -10.87 -9.70 4.16
C ILE A 366 -12.34 -10.12 3.97
N ILE A 367 -13.07 -10.30 5.07
CA ILE A 367 -14.46 -10.75 5.03
C ILE A 367 -15.33 -9.71 4.30
N GLY A 368 -15.18 -8.43 4.63
CA GLY A 368 -15.91 -7.34 4.01
C GLY A 368 -15.60 -7.20 2.53
N GLY A 369 -14.32 -7.33 2.14
CA GLY A 369 -13.87 -7.25 0.75
C GLY A 369 -14.45 -8.37 -0.12
N ILE A 370 -14.41 -9.61 0.35
CA ILE A 370 -14.99 -10.76 -0.33
C ILE A 370 -16.51 -10.60 -0.49
N GLY A 371 -17.19 -10.29 0.61
CA GLY A 371 -18.65 -10.09 0.61
C GLY A 371 -19.09 -8.94 -0.27
N GLY A 372 -18.43 -7.78 -0.16
CA GLY A 372 -18.72 -6.58 -0.94
C GLY A 372 -18.45 -6.76 -2.44
N GLY A 373 -17.33 -7.37 -2.80
CA GLY A 373 -16.97 -7.62 -4.20
C GLY A 373 -17.89 -8.62 -4.89
N ILE A 374 -18.15 -9.76 -4.26
CA ILE A 374 -19.08 -10.77 -4.80
C ILE A 374 -20.51 -10.21 -4.88
N GLY A 375 -20.99 -9.55 -3.81
CA GLY A 375 -22.32 -8.98 -3.76
C GLY A 375 -22.56 -7.94 -4.85
N ALA A 376 -21.60 -7.01 -5.04
CA ALA A 376 -21.70 -5.97 -6.07
C ALA A 376 -21.66 -6.56 -7.49
N SER A 377 -20.75 -7.50 -7.75
CA SER A 377 -20.63 -8.18 -9.05
C SER A 377 -21.88 -8.94 -9.43
N LEU A 378 -22.46 -9.71 -8.48
CA LEU A 378 -23.70 -10.47 -8.68
C LEU A 378 -24.90 -9.53 -8.89
N GLY A 379 -24.93 -8.40 -8.18
CA GLY A 379 -25.98 -7.38 -8.34
C GLY A 379 -26.04 -6.83 -9.76
N VAL A 380 -24.87 -6.47 -10.32
CA VAL A 380 -24.78 -5.99 -11.72
C VAL A 380 -25.23 -7.05 -12.71
N LYS A 381 -24.76 -8.30 -12.56
CA LYS A 381 -25.16 -9.39 -13.45
C LYS A 381 -26.67 -9.66 -13.41
N LYS A 382 -27.27 -9.65 -12.21
CA LYS A 382 -28.70 -9.79 -12.05
C LYS A 382 -29.44 -8.65 -12.75
N MET A 383 -28.95 -7.42 -12.64
CA MET A 383 -29.50 -6.26 -13.34
C MET A 383 -29.48 -6.47 -14.87
N PHE A 384 -28.34 -6.88 -15.45
CA PHE A 384 -28.26 -7.15 -16.89
C PHE A 384 -29.14 -8.33 -17.35
N SER A 385 -29.45 -9.28 -16.46
CA SER A 385 -30.34 -10.40 -16.77
C SER A 385 -31.81 -10.01 -16.88
N PHE A 386 -32.23 -8.91 -16.21
CA PHE A 386 -33.57 -8.38 -16.32
C PHE A 386 -33.86 -7.67 -17.66
N PHE A 387 -32.79 -7.28 -18.36
CA PHE A 387 -32.89 -6.65 -19.68
C PHE A 387 -32.70 -7.65 -20.85
N LYS A 388 -32.71 -8.95 -20.57
CA LYS A 388 -32.77 -10.03 -21.56
C LYS A 388 -34.20 -10.36 -21.91
#